data_f47a280907d5ef8d0683e419c474e698
#
_entry.id   f47a280907d5ef8d0683e419c474e698
#
_cell.length_a   1.000
_cell.length_b   1.000
_cell.length_c   1.000
_cell.angle_alpha   90.00
_cell.angle_beta   90.00
_cell.angle_gamma   90.00
#
_symmetry.space_group_name_H-M   'P 1'
#
loop_
_entity.id
_entity.type
_entity.pdbx_description
1 polymer ?
#
loop_
_entity_poly.entity_id
_entity_poly.type
_entity_poly.pdbx_seq_one_letter_code
_entity_poly.pdbx_strand_id
1 'polypeptide(L)'
;MKAYRSFSTRQTPQSEPIPGKQMAQNNAGGFSFVVDNWKRLERFLVLGSEGGTYYVNEVSLTRDNATAAMACLNEDGRRVVDLVVAVSTAGRAPKNDPALFVLAMAASLGDVDTRRAALQALPQVARTGTHLFHFVAFAEQFRGWGRGLKRAVAEWYRRPIEQLAYQLVKYRQRDGWSHRDLLRLSHPTPPTPAHQAAYRWVTQGELQEPVPRLVEGFERAKVATRPDPRLIMEYGLTWEMVPPDWLNFPAVWEALLERMSLTAMLRNLGKMGAVGLLAPFSAAAGKVAATLRNGEALRQARVHPLAVLMALKVYAAGHGMRGKLAWEPVPQVTDALNEAFYLSFGA
;
A
#
# COMPACT_ATOMS: atom_id res chain seq x y z
N MET A 1 -7.94 36.31 -14.64
CA MET A 1 -8.49 35.34 -15.62
C MET A 1 -7.44 35.07 -16.69
N LYS A 2 -6.80 33.90 -16.70
CA LYS A 2 -5.92 33.52 -17.80
C LYS A 2 -6.83 33.05 -18.94
N ALA A 3 -6.77 33.72 -20.07
CA ALA A 3 -7.50 33.36 -21.26
C ALA A 3 -7.19 31.91 -21.65
N TYR A 4 -8.21 31.07 -21.75
CA TYR A 4 -8.09 29.76 -22.41
C TYR A 4 -7.65 30.04 -23.85
N ARG A 5 -6.43 29.58 -24.20
CA ARG A 5 -6.01 29.60 -25.60
C ARG A 5 -7.00 28.73 -26.37
N SER A 6 -7.62 29.28 -27.37
CA SER A 6 -8.47 28.57 -28.30
C SER A 6 -7.63 27.45 -28.93
N PHE A 7 -7.95 26.20 -28.58
CA PHE A 7 -7.39 25.06 -29.30
C PHE A 7 -7.89 25.12 -30.74
N SER A 8 -7.00 24.89 -31.68
CA SER A 8 -7.35 24.78 -33.08
C SER A 8 -8.54 23.82 -33.23
N THR A 9 -9.62 24.29 -33.78
CA THR A 9 -10.85 23.53 -34.04
C THR A 9 -10.71 22.55 -35.21
N ARG A 10 -9.51 22.39 -35.77
CA ARG A 10 -9.26 21.44 -36.84
C ARG A 10 -9.25 20.03 -36.23
N GLN A 11 -10.40 19.40 -36.21
CA GLN A 11 -10.54 18.00 -35.79
C GLN A 11 -10.00 17.11 -36.95
N THR A 12 -8.94 16.36 -36.62
CA THR A 12 -8.50 15.29 -37.53
C THR A 12 -9.42 14.09 -37.31
N PRO A 13 -10.07 13.54 -38.36
CA PRO A 13 -10.90 12.34 -38.21
C PRO A 13 -10.08 11.20 -37.61
N GLN A 14 -10.71 10.33 -36.77
CA GLN A 14 -10.01 9.17 -36.22
C GLN A 14 -9.48 8.18 -37.24
N SER A 15 -10.01 8.25 -38.49
CA SER A 15 -9.56 7.49 -39.66
C SER A 15 -8.26 8.01 -40.26
N GLU A 16 -7.74 9.15 -39.79
CA GLU A 16 -6.52 9.77 -40.35
C GLU A 16 -5.48 10.01 -39.24
N PRO A 17 -4.18 9.84 -39.53
CA PRO A 17 -3.14 10.16 -38.59
C PRO A 17 -2.99 11.66 -38.40
N ILE A 18 -2.78 12.12 -37.19
CA ILE A 18 -2.50 13.54 -36.90
C ILE A 18 -1.14 13.90 -37.52
N PRO A 19 -1.06 14.90 -38.39
CA PRO A 19 0.19 15.31 -39.03
C PRO A 19 1.29 15.62 -38.01
N GLY A 20 2.49 15.08 -38.23
CA GLY A 20 3.65 15.30 -37.37
C GLY A 20 3.64 14.49 -36.06
N LYS A 21 2.69 13.55 -35.84
CA LYS A 21 2.65 12.63 -34.74
C LYS A 21 2.90 11.20 -35.18
N GLN A 22 3.67 10.45 -34.38
CA GLN A 22 3.82 9.01 -34.63
C GLN A 22 2.54 8.29 -34.21
N MET A 23 1.83 7.76 -35.16
CA MET A 23 0.59 7.04 -34.96
C MET A 23 0.62 5.69 -35.69
N ALA A 24 -0.07 4.70 -35.10
CA ALA A 24 -0.28 3.39 -35.68
C ALA A 24 -1.77 3.14 -35.88
N GLN A 25 -2.12 2.38 -36.93
CA GLN A 25 -3.49 1.95 -37.13
C GLN A 25 -3.94 1.04 -35.98
N ASN A 26 -5.12 1.28 -35.43
CA ASN A 26 -5.73 0.44 -34.41
C ASN A 26 -6.66 -0.62 -35.02
N ASN A 27 -7.10 -1.57 -34.23
CA ASN A 27 -7.96 -2.68 -34.68
C ASN A 27 -9.36 -2.24 -35.17
N ALA A 28 -9.75 -1.00 -34.92
CA ALA A 28 -11.02 -0.42 -35.40
C ALA A 28 -10.85 0.37 -36.71
N GLY A 29 -9.68 0.31 -37.37
CA GLY A 29 -9.39 1.02 -38.62
C GLY A 29 -9.04 2.50 -38.44
N GLY A 30 -9.00 3.00 -37.19
CA GLY A 30 -8.53 4.35 -36.87
C GLY A 30 -7.05 4.37 -36.51
N PHE A 31 -6.58 5.54 -36.02
CA PHE A 31 -5.20 5.74 -35.62
C PHE A 31 -5.09 6.03 -34.14
N SER A 32 -4.07 5.46 -33.50
CA SER A 32 -3.68 5.72 -32.10
C SER A 32 -2.20 6.09 -32.01
N PHE A 33 -1.82 6.84 -30.98
CA PHE A 33 -0.41 7.16 -30.73
C PHE A 33 0.39 5.89 -30.50
N VAL A 34 1.57 5.81 -31.10
CA VAL A 34 2.53 4.74 -30.81
C VAL A 34 2.98 4.87 -29.36
N VAL A 35 2.85 3.78 -28.63
CA VAL A 35 3.29 3.68 -27.24
C VAL A 35 4.66 3.01 -27.21
N ASP A 36 5.71 3.80 -26.99
CA ASP A 36 7.05 3.29 -26.81
C ASP A 36 7.20 2.50 -25.48
N ASN A 37 8.34 1.84 -25.29
CA ASN A 37 8.59 1.04 -24.10
C ASN A 37 8.60 1.89 -22.82
N TRP A 38 9.09 3.14 -22.85
CA TRP A 38 9.11 4.04 -21.71
C TRP A 38 7.71 4.45 -21.27
N LYS A 39 6.85 4.78 -22.22
CA LYS A 39 5.45 5.11 -21.94
C LYS A 39 4.68 3.88 -21.44
N ARG A 40 4.99 2.69 -21.97
CA ARG A 40 4.41 1.44 -21.46
C ARG A 40 4.87 1.14 -20.04
N LEU A 41 6.16 1.33 -19.75
CA LEU A 41 6.70 1.18 -18.41
C LEU A 41 6.04 2.14 -17.42
N GLU A 42 5.89 3.43 -17.75
CA GLU A 42 5.20 4.41 -16.92
C GLU A 42 3.75 3.98 -16.62
N ARG A 43 3.01 3.55 -17.63
CA ARG A 43 1.65 3.02 -17.46
C ARG A 43 1.61 1.79 -16.58
N PHE A 44 2.53 0.86 -16.77
CA PHE A 44 2.64 -0.33 -15.93
C PHE A 44 2.88 0.02 -14.46
N LEU A 45 3.82 0.92 -14.19
CA LEU A 45 4.11 1.37 -12.82
C LEU A 45 2.91 1.98 -12.11
N VAL A 46 2.02 2.67 -12.86
CA VAL A 46 0.82 3.32 -12.30
C VAL A 46 -0.37 2.38 -12.25
N LEU A 47 -0.65 1.62 -13.30
CA LEU A 47 -1.89 0.85 -13.47
C LEU A 47 -1.74 -0.63 -13.10
N GLY A 48 -0.54 -1.19 -13.19
CA GLY A 48 -0.31 -2.63 -13.04
C GLY A 48 -0.82 -3.44 -14.23
N SER A 49 -0.98 -4.74 -14.02
CA SER A 49 -1.52 -5.69 -15.02
C SER A 49 -2.73 -6.46 -14.52
N GLU A 50 -3.10 -6.32 -13.25
CA GLU A 50 -4.15 -7.11 -12.62
C GLU A 50 -5.51 -6.92 -13.32
N GLY A 51 -6.21 -8.04 -13.53
CA GLY A 51 -7.49 -8.06 -14.20
C GLY A 51 -7.42 -7.88 -15.73
N GLY A 52 -6.21 -7.62 -16.27
CA GLY A 52 -6.03 -7.38 -17.69
C GLY A 52 -6.74 -6.12 -18.20
N THR A 53 -7.12 -6.14 -19.46
CA THR A 53 -7.95 -5.12 -20.11
C THR A 53 -9.10 -5.80 -20.87
N TYR A 54 -10.02 -5.04 -21.42
CA TYR A 54 -11.09 -5.57 -22.29
C TYR A 54 -10.55 -6.42 -23.45
N TYR A 55 -9.37 -6.06 -23.98
CA TYR A 55 -8.78 -6.70 -25.18
C TYR A 55 -7.64 -7.68 -24.87
N VAL A 56 -7.00 -7.59 -23.70
CA VAL A 56 -5.79 -8.34 -23.35
C VAL A 56 -5.94 -8.93 -21.96
N ASN A 57 -5.79 -10.25 -21.81
CA ASN A 57 -5.82 -10.91 -20.52
C ASN A 57 -4.60 -10.53 -19.66
N GLU A 58 -4.72 -10.76 -18.34
CA GLU A 58 -3.71 -10.39 -17.35
C GLU A 58 -2.33 -10.99 -17.64
N VAL A 59 -2.26 -12.27 -18.02
CA VAL A 59 -0.99 -12.98 -18.28
C VAL A 59 -0.24 -12.35 -19.45
N SER A 60 -0.94 -12.08 -20.57
CA SER A 60 -0.34 -11.47 -21.75
C SER A 60 0.10 -10.03 -21.46
N LEU A 61 -0.73 -9.25 -20.75
CA LEU A 61 -0.41 -7.89 -20.35
C LEU A 61 0.81 -7.83 -19.43
N THR A 62 0.91 -8.76 -18.48
CA THR A 62 2.05 -8.87 -17.57
C THR A 62 3.34 -9.19 -18.34
N ARG A 63 3.28 -10.13 -19.29
CA ARG A 63 4.43 -10.48 -20.14
C ARG A 63 4.89 -9.29 -20.96
N ASP A 64 3.96 -8.60 -21.61
CA ASP A 64 4.26 -7.43 -22.44
C ASP A 64 4.86 -6.29 -21.62
N ASN A 65 4.34 -6.05 -20.43
CA ASN A 65 4.85 -5.02 -19.53
C ASN A 65 6.25 -5.37 -19.02
N ALA A 66 6.50 -6.64 -18.67
CA ALA A 66 7.83 -7.12 -18.29
C ALA A 66 8.84 -6.98 -19.43
N THR A 67 8.44 -7.29 -20.67
CA THR A 67 9.27 -7.13 -21.88
C THR A 67 9.63 -5.66 -22.11
N ALA A 68 8.67 -4.75 -21.98
CA ALA A 68 8.92 -3.31 -22.11
C ALA A 68 9.84 -2.79 -21.00
N ALA A 69 9.64 -3.25 -19.74
CA ALA A 69 10.51 -2.89 -18.63
C ALA A 69 11.94 -3.37 -18.84
N MET A 70 12.13 -4.60 -19.36
CA MET A 70 13.45 -5.13 -19.71
C MET A 70 14.11 -4.34 -20.84
N ALA A 71 13.36 -3.94 -21.88
CA ALA A 71 13.89 -3.11 -22.96
C ALA A 71 14.38 -1.75 -22.44
N CYS A 72 13.59 -1.08 -21.58
CA CYS A 72 14.00 0.15 -20.92
C CYS A 72 15.22 -0.04 -20.01
N LEU A 73 15.29 -1.17 -19.28
CA LEU A 73 16.41 -1.50 -18.40
C LEU A 73 17.72 -1.66 -19.20
N ASN A 74 17.66 -2.27 -20.36
CA ASN A 74 18.81 -2.44 -21.26
C ASN A 74 19.23 -1.12 -21.95
N GLU A 75 18.29 -0.19 -22.17
CA GLU A 75 18.55 1.12 -22.76
C GLU A 75 19.17 2.10 -21.75
N ASP A 76 18.52 2.26 -20.59
CA ASP A 76 18.97 3.15 -19.50
C ASP A 76 18.41 2.63 -18.16
N GLY A 77 19.16 1.74 -17.53
CA GLY A 77 18.75 1.14 -16.25
C GLY A 77 18.67 2.15 -15.11
N ARG A 78 19.50 3.20 -15.11
CA ARG A 78 19.45 4.26 -14.11
C ARG A 78 18.14 5.03 -14.19
N ARG A 79 17.74 5.43 -15.37
CA ARG A 79 16.46 6.11 -15.61
C ARG A 79 15.26 5.24 -15.19
N VAL A 80 15.33 3.92 -15.39
CA VAL A 80 14.29 2.99 -14.88
C VAL A 80 14.16 3.09 -13.36
N VAL A 81 15.28 3.06 -12.63
CA VAL A 81 15.29 3.18 -11.16
C VAL A 81 14.72 4.52 -10.71
N ASP A 82 15.13 5.60 -11.34
CA ASP A 82 14.66 6.96 -11.01
C ASP A 82 13.14 7.09 -11.26
N LEU A 83 12.64 6.53 -12.35
CA LEU A 83 11.20 6.50 -12.66
C LEU A 83 10.41 5.68 -11.62
N VAL A 84 10.91 4.51 -11.22
CA VAL A 84 10.31 3.66 -10.17
C VAL A 84 10.21 4.44 -8.86
N VAL A 85 11.29 5.08 -8.43
CA VAL A 85 11.30 5.90 -7.21
C VAL A 85 10.30 7.05 -7.31
N ALA A 86 10.31 7.79 -8.43
CA ALA A 86 9.42 8.94 -8.64
C ALA A 86 7.94 8.53 -8.57
N VAL A 87 7.52 7.47 -9.28
CA VAL A 87 6.12 6.99 -9.27
C VAL A 87 5.72 6.48 -7.89
N SER A 88 6.59 5.67 -7.26
CA SER A 88 6.31 5.08 -5.96
C SER A 88 6.20 6.13 -4.84
N THR A 89 7.10 7.10 -4.79
CA THR A 89 7.12 8.15 -3.74
C THR A 89 6.02 9.18 -3.95
N ALA A 90 5.67 9.52 -5.19
CA ALA A 90 4.56 10.41 -5.49
C ALA A 90 3.19 9.80 -5.13
N GLY A 91 3.12 8.48 -4.92
CA GLY A 91 1.87 7.77 -4.58
C GLY A 91 0.83 7.82 -5.72
N ARG A 92 1.30 7.88 -6.97
CA ARG A 92 0.45 7.89 -8.16
C ARG A 92 -0.22 6.55 -8.44
N ALA A 93 0.36 5.47 -7.96
CA ALA A 93 -0.13 4.11 -8.18
C ALA A 93 -1.03 3.64 -7.02
N PRO A 94 -2.20 3.03 -7.29
CA PRO A 94 -3.05 2.44 -6.26
C PRO A 94 -2.36 1.29 -5.50
N LYS A 95 -1.47 0.57 -6.18
CA LYS A 95 -0.65 -0.52 -5.63
C LYS A 95 0.82 -0.28 -5.95
N ASN A 96 1.69 -0.70 -5.04
CA ASN A 96 3.15 -0.52 -5.19
C ASN A 96 3.83 -1.75 -5.82
N ASP A 97 3.08 -2.83 -6.07
CA ASP A 97 3.65 -4.10 -6.55
C ASP A 97 4.37 -3.97 -7.91
N PRO A 98 3.86 -3.20 -8.91
CA PRO A 98 4.61 -2.99 -10.15
C PRO A 98 5.96 -2.29 -9.94
N ALA A 99 6.02 -1.33 -9.02
CA ALA A 99 7.27 -0.64 -8.68
C ALA A 99 8.28 -1.58 -8.01
N LEU A 100 7.81 -2.46 -7.10
CA LEU A 100 8.64 -3.46 -6.45
C LEU A 100 9.15 -4.51 -7.44
N PHE A 101 8.30 -4.95 -8.38
CA PHE A 101 8.67 -5.88 -9.44
C PHE A 101 9.77 -5.31 -10.35
N VAL A 102 9.58 -4.09 -10.86
CA VAL A 102 10.58 -3.45 -11.74
C VAL A 102 11.87 -3.13 -10.98
N LEU A 103 11.77 -2.73 -9.71
CA LEU A 103 12.96 -2.52 -8.87
C LEU A 103 13.74 -3.81 -8.64
N ALA A 104 13.04 -4.93 -8.40
CA ALA A 104 13.66 -6.26 -8.24
C ALA A 104 14.31 -6.72 -9.56
N MET A 105 13.67 -6.47 -10.70
CA MET A 105 14.24 -6.72 -12.02
C MET A 105 15.53 -5.91 -12.21
N ALA A 106 15.52 -4.59 -11.93
CA ALA A 106 16.68 -3.73 -12.04
C ALA A 106 17.82 -4.16 -11.09
N ALA A 107 17.48 -4.55 -9.84
CA ALA A 107 18.43 -5.03 -8.85
C ALA A 107 19.07 -6.38 -9.20
N SER A 108 18.43 -7.17 -10.05
CA SER A 108 18.86 -8.54 -10.40
C SER A 108 19.49 -8.63 -11.77
N LEU A 109 18.89 -7.99 -12.78
CA LEU A 109 19.22 -8.16 -14.21
C LEU A 109 19.92 -6.94 -14.82
N GLY A 110 19.90 -5.76 -14.18
CA GLY A 110 20.61 -4.58 -14.65
C GLY A 110 22.13 -4.73 -14.65
N ASP A 111 22.84 -3.77 -15.22
CA ASP A 111 24.29 -3.65 -15.08
C ASP A 111 24.71 -3.37 -13.63
N VAL A 112 26.01 -3.26 -13.36
CA VAL A 112 26.54 -3.10 -12.00
C VAL A 112 26.02 -1.82 -11.33
N ASP A 113 25.95 -0.72 -12.06
CA ASP A 113 25.56 0.58 -11.51
C ASP A 113 24.04 0.66 -11.33
N THR A 114 23.26 0.12 -12.25
CA THR A 114 21.81 -0.04 -12.13
C THR A 114 21.43 -0.91 -10.93
N ARG A 115 22.08 -2.07 -10.77
CA ARG A 115 21.84 -2.95 -9.61
C ARG A 115 22.15 -2.25 -8.29
N ARG A 116 23.27 -1.50 -8.24
CA ARG A 116 23.64 -0.71 -7.05
C ARG A 116 22.57 0.33 -6.74
N ALA A 117 22.15 1.11 -7.74
CA ALA A 117 21.14 2.13 -7.61
C ALA A 117 19.80 1.55 -7.14
N ALA A 118 19.34 0.45 -7.74
CA ALA A 118 18.10 -0.21 -7.37
C ALA A 118 18.11 -0.72 -5.92
N LEU A 119 19.21 -1.33 -5.48
CA LEU A 119 19.36 -1.78 -4.10
C LEU A 119 19.45 -0.63 -3.09
N GLN A 120 20.02 0.50 -3.46
CA GLN A 120 20.05 1.72 -2.64
C GLN A 120 18.65 2.37 -2.55
N ALA A 121 17.83 2.27 -3.60
CA ALA A 121 16.46 2.79 -3.63
C ALA A 121 15.46 1.93 -2.82
N LEU A 122 15.82 0.70 -2.45
CA LEU A 122 14.93 -0.23 -1.77
C LEU A 122 14.18 0.37 -0.55
N PRO A 123 14.84 1.07 0.40
CA PRO A 123 14.14 1.63 1.57
C PRO A 123 13.08 2.68 1.21
N GLN A 124 13.25 3.39 0.10
CA GLN A 124 12.30 4.42 -0.37
C GLN A 124 11.06 3.80 -1.03
N VAL A 125 11.23 2.70 -1.76
CA VAL A 125 10.16 2.01 -2.48
C VAL A 125 9.47 0.98 -1.59
N ALA A 126 10.22 0.16 -0.87
CA ALA A 126 9.71 -0.84 0.06
C ALA A 126 9.41 -0.22 1.43
N ARG A 127 8.33 0.55 1.54
CA ARG A 127 7.98 1.29 2.75
C ARG A 127 7.42 0.44 3.88
N THR A 128 6.85 -0.73 3.56
CA THR A 128 6.24 -1.66 4.54
C THR A 128 6.92 -3.03 4.51
N GLY A 129 6.73 -3.84 5.58
CA GLY A 129 7.19 -5.22 5.62
C GLY A 129 6.65 -6.05 4.45
N THR A 130 5.37 -5.88 4.09
CA THR A 130 4.78 -6.52 2.91
C THR A 130 5.52 -6.15 1.62
N HIS A 131 5.84 -4.88 1.42
CA HIS A 131 6.63 -4.45 0.26
C HIS A 131 8.02 -5.09 0.22
N LEU A 132 8.66 -5.22 1.38
CA LEU A 132 9.96 -5.89 1.46
C LEU A 132 9.85 -7.37 1.06
N PHE A 133 8.82 -8.06 1.54
CA PHE A 133 8.59 -9.47 1.20
C PHE A 133 8.32 -9.67 -0.29
N HIS A 134 7.44 -8.85 -0.91
CA HIS A 134 7.20 -8.86 -2.36
C HIS A 134 8.50 -8.62 -3.15
N PHE A 135 9.29 -7.60 -2.77
CA PHE A 135 10.56 -7.32 -3.44
C PHE A 135 11.52 -8.49 -3.36
N VAL A 136 11.65 -9.11 -2.19
CA VAL A 136 12.54 -10.27 -1.98
C VAL A 136 12.05 -11.47 -2.79
N ALA A 137 10.75 -11.74 -2.79
CA ALA A 137 10.16 -12.83 -3.57
C ALA A 137 10.44 -12.66 -5.08
N PHE A 138 10.31 -11.44 -5.61
CA PHE A 138 10.66 -11.15 -7.01
C PHE A 138 12.17 -11.28 -7.27
N ALA A 139 13.00 -10.71 -6.40
CA ALA A 139 14.46 -10.75 -6.57
C ALA A 139 15.00 -12.19 -6.52
N GLU A 140 14.41 -13.04 -5.68
CA GLU A 140 14.78 -14.47 -5.59
C GLU A 140 14.47 -15.20 -6.90
N GLN A 141 13.33 -14.96 -7.50
CA GLN A 141 12.95 -15.54 -8.80
C GLN A 141 13.88 -15.11 -9.94
N PHE A 142 14.38 -13.86 -9.92
CA PHE A 142 15.29 -13.36 -10.96
C PHE A 142 16.72 -13.83 -10.80
N ARG A 143 17.27 -13.84 -9.59
CA ARG A 143 18.71 -14.11 -9.36
C ARG A 143 19.03 -14.83 -8.07
N GLY A 144 18.15 -14.82 -7.09
CA GLY A 144 18.39 -15.36 -5.75
C GLY A 144 19.24 -14.43 -4.85
N TRP A 145 19.62 -14.97 -3.70
CA TRP A 145 20.33 -14.26 -2.63
C TRP A 145 21.81 -14.05 -2.94
N GLY A 146 22.20 -12.79 -3.16
CA GLY A 146 23.58 -12.36 -3.28
C GLY A 146 23.99 -11.35 -2.20
N ARG A 147 25.28 -11.03 -2.10
CA ARG A 147 25.80 -10.05 -1.12
C ARG A 147 25.13 -8.69 -1.18
N GLY A 148 24.80 -8.19 -2.39
CA GLY A 148 24.11 -6.92 -2.59
C GLY A 148 22.72 -6.92 -1.98
N LEU A 149 21.91 -7.94 -2.27
CA LEU A 149 20.56 -8.09 -1.73
C LEU A 149 20.59 -8.23 -0.20
N LYS A 150 21.49 -9.04 0.36
CA LYS A 150 21.66 -9.18 1.83
C LYS A 150 21.92 -7.82 2.49
N ARG A 151 22.82 -7.02 1.92
CA ARG A 151 23.14 -5.69 2.44
C ARG A 151 21.94 -4.73 2.35
N ALA A 152 21.22 -4.71 1.24
CA ALA A 152 20.06 -3.84 1.06
C ALA A 152 18.91 -4.20 2.02
N VAL A 153 18.65 -5.49 2.22
CA VAL A 153 17.68 -5.98 3.21
C VAL A 153 18.14 -5.64 4.63
N ALA A 154 19.41 -5.84 4.95
CA ALA A 154 19.98 -5.46 6.26
C ALA A 154 19.79 -3.96 6.53
N GLU A 155 20.04 -3.09 5.53
CA GLU A 155 19.85 -1.66 5.66
C GLU A 155 18.36 -1.30 5.88
N TRP A 156 17.44 -2.01 5.27
CA TRP A 156 16.02 -1.81 5.50
C TRP A 156 15.62 -2.00 6.98
N TYR A 157 16.26 -2.91 7.71
CA TYR A 157 16.03 -3.15 9.14
C TYR A 157 16.68 -2.11 10.07
N ARG A 158 17.49 -1.20 9.55
CA ARG A 158 18.17 -0.14 10.33
C ARG A 158 17.36 1.16 10.46
N ARG A 159 16.11 1.17 9.96
CA ARG A 159 15.21 2.33 10.09
C ARG A 159 14.95 2.67 11.57
N PRO A 160 14.46 3.89 11.92
CA PRO A 160 14.12 4.24 13.30
C PRO A 160 13.32 3.17 14.03
N ILE A 161 13.66 2.88 15.28
CA ILE A 161 13.15 1.71 16.00
C ILE A 161 11.63 1.68 16.14
N GLU A 162 10.98 2.83 16.29
CA GLU A 162 9.52 2.94 16.39
C GLU A 162 8.85 2.52 15.07
N GLN A 163 9.44 2.97 13.94
CA GLN A 163 8.97 2.57 12.61
C GLN A 163 9.22 1.08 12.36
N LEU A 164 10.40 0.58 12.78
CA LEU A 164 10.72 -0.83 12.64
C LEU A 164 9.77 -1.70 13.47
N ALA A 165 9.56 -1.37 14.75
CA ALA A 165 8.66 -2.11 15.63
C ALA A 165 7.24 -2.21 15.04
N TYR A 166 6.74 -1.10 14.45
CA TYR A 166 5.46 -1.10 13.75
C TYR A 166 5.43 -2.08 12.57
N GLN A 167 6.49 -2.13 11.77
CA GLN A 167 6.58 -3.07 10.64
C GLN A 167 6.65 -4.52 11.11
N LEU A 168 7.44 -4.80 12.15
CA LEU A 168 7.63 -6.15 12.69
C LEU A 168 6.36 -6.71 13.31
N VAL A 169 5.59 -5.88 14.00
CA VAL A 169 4.34 -6.31 14.65
C VAL A 169 3.21 -6.44 13.63
N LYS A 170 3.03 -5.46 12.74
CA LYS A 170 1.89 -5.39 11.81
C LYS A 170 2.02 -6.33 10.62
N TYR A 171 3.21 -6.42 10.01
CA TYR A 171 3.44 -7.16 8.77
C TYR A 171 4.34 -8.35 9.02
N ARG A 172 3.80 -9.46 9.53
CA ARG A 172 4.59 -10.58 10.04
C ARG A 172 5.15 -11.48 8.95
N GLN A 173 4.38 -11.74 7.91
CA GLN A 173 4.76 -12.63 6.80
C GLN A 173 3.96 -12.34 5.53
N ARG A 174 4.54 -12.60 4.37
CA ARG A 174 3.90 -12.54 3.05
C ARG A 174 4.74 -13.30 2.02
N ASP A 175 4.12 -13.89 1.00
CA ASP A 175 4.76 -14.58 -0.13
C ASP A 175 5.78 -15.64 0.28
N GLY A 176 5.51 -16.36 1.34
CA GLY A 176 6.44 -17.36 1.90
C GLY A 176 7.58 -16.78 2.75
N TRP A 177 7.70 -15.44 2.83
CA TRP A 177 8.72 -14.75 3.61
C TRP A 177 8.20 -14.19 4.92
N SER A 178 9.03 -14.25 5.96
CA SER A 178 8.79 -13.60 7.24
C SER A 178 9.97 -12.70 7.63
N HIS A 179 9.76 -11.78 8.58
CA HIS A 179 10.86 -11.01 9.15
C HIS A 179 11.94 -11.90 9.78
N ARG A 180 11.56 -13.05 10.34
CA ARG A 180 12.50 -14.02 10.89
C ARG A 180 13.47 -14.54 9.84
N ASP A 181 12.96 -14.89 8.66
CA ASP A 181 13.77 -15.40 7.55
C ASP A 181 14.72 -14.33 7.04
N LEU A 182 14.21 -13.12 6.83
CA LEU A 182 15.00 -12.01 6.30
C LEU A 182 16.10 -11.55 7.28
N LEU A 183 15.82 -11.49 8.58
CA LEU A 183 16.83 -11.18 9.60
C LEU A 183 17.92 -12.24 9.65
N ARG A 184 17.53 -13.53 9.54
CA ARG A 184 18.50 -14.66 9.53
C ARG A 184 19.36 -14.70 8.27
N LEU A 185 18.83 -14.26 7.13
CA LEU A 185 19.57 -14.26 5.87
C LEU A 185 20.44 -13.00 5.68
N SER A 186 19.96 -11.86 6.13
CA SER A 186 20.65 -10.57 5.93
C SER A 186 21.64 -10.22 7.03
N HIS A 187 21.48 -10.77 8.24
CA HIS A 187 22.32 -10.51 9.42
C HIS A 187 22.58 -9.02 9.67
N PRO A 188 21.55 -8.17 9.83
CA PRO A 188 21.76 -6.76 10.05
C PRO A 188 22.48 -6.49 11.38
N THR A 189 23.48 -5.62 11.37
CA THR A 189 24.06 -5.12 12.60
C THR A 189 23.08 -4.16 13.28
N PRO A 190 22.63 -4.44 14.52
CA PRO A 190 21.66 -3.59 15.20
C PRO A 190 22.27 -2.22 15.52
N PRO A 191 21.62 -1.09 15.09
CA PRO A 191 22.11 0.26 15.37
C PRO A 191 22.08 0.64 16.86
N THR A 192 21.11 0.10 17.60
CA THR A 192 20.93 0.36 19.04
C THR A 192 20.58 -0.91 19.80
N PRO A 193 20.68 -0.91 21.14
CA PRO A 193 20.21 -2.05 21.96
C PRO A 193 18.75 -2.40 21.73
N ALA A 194 17.86 -1.41 21.47
CA ALA A 194 16.45 -1.66 21.18
C ALA A 194 16.26 -2.40 19.83
N HIS A 195 17.09 -2.14 18.83
CA HIS A 195 17.10 -2.94 17.59
C HIS A 195 17.53 -4.38 17.86
N GLN A 196 18.54 -4.56 18.68
CA GLN A 196 19.00 -5.91 19.06
C GLN A 196 17.88 -6.70 19.77
N ALA A 197 17.18 -6.06 20.70
CA ALA A 197 16.04 -6.65 21.39
C ALA A 197 14.90 -7.01 20.40
N ALA A 198 14.58 -6.10 19.47
CA ALA A 198 13.57 -6.36 18.42
C ALA A 198 13.96 -7.53 17.50
N TYR A 199 15.24 -7.63 17.10
CA TYR A 199 15.71 -8.75 16.26
C TYR A 199 15.65 -10.07 17.00
N ARG A 200 16.02 -10.13 18.29
CA ARG A 200 15.90 -11.32 19.15
C ARG A 200 14.45 -11.74 19.32
N TRP A 201 13.57 -10.79 19.60
CA TRP A 201 12.14 -11.06 19.67
C TRP A 201 11.61 -11.74 18.40
N VAL A 202 11.95 -11.23 17.22
CA VAL A 202 11.50 -11.83 15.94
C VAL A 202 12.14 -13.19 15.68
N THR A 203 13.43 -13.36 15.97
CA THR A 203 14.20 -14.57 15.58
C THR A 203 14.13 -15.69 16.59
N GLN A 204 13.97 -15.37 17.88
CA GLN A 204 14.03 -16.29 19.01
C GLN A 204 12.73 -16.32 19.83
N GLY A 205 11.89 -15.28 19.74
CA GLY A 205 10.70 -15.12 20.58
C GLY A 205 11.00 -14.56 21.97
N GLU A 206 12.23 -14.07 22.22
CA GLU A 206 12.67 -13.60 23.52
C GLU A 206 12.45 -12.10 23.66
N LEU A 207 11.83 -11.68 24.76
CA LEU A 207 11.75 -10.28 25.18
C LEU A 207 12.96 -9.95 26.05
N GLN A 208 13.77 -8.99 25.57
CA GLN A 208 14.96 -8.52 26.29
C GLN A 208 14.97 -7.00 26.31
N GLU A 209 15.24 -6.41 27.48
CA GLU A 209 15.35 -4.95 27.60
C GLU A 209 16.55 -4.37 26.81
N PRO A 210 16.39 -3.20 26.20
CA PRO A 210 15.17 -2.38 26.15
C PRO A 210 14.20 -2.84 25.04
N VAL A 211 13.01 -3.30 25.43
CA VAL A 211 11.97 -3.72 24.47
C VAL A 211 11.33 -2.50 23.82
N PRO A 212 11.18 -2.47 22.48
CA PRO A 212 10.41 -1.40 21.84
C PRO A 212 8.96 -1.39 22.36
N ARG A 213 8.46 -0.21 22.76
CA ARG A 213 7.17 -0.04 23.42
C ARG A 213 6.01 -0.73 22.72
N LEU A 214 5.94 -0.65 21.37
CA LEU A 214 4.88 -1.30 20.60
C LEU A 214 4.96 -2.84 20.68
N VAL A 215 6.17 -3.41 20.69
CA VAL A 215 6.39 -4.86 20.84
C VAL A 215 5.93 -5.30 22.24
N GLU A 216 6.28 -4.55 23.27
CA GLU A 216 5.84 -4.82 24.64
C GLU A 216 4.30 -4.84 24.73
N GLY A 217 3.63 -3.79 24.21
CA GLY A 217 2.17 -3.71 24.22
C GLY A 217 1.50 -4.85 23.45
N PHE A 218 2.08 -5.23 22.31
CA PHE A 218 1.60 -6.36 21.52
C PHE A 218 1.70 -7.69 22.28
N GLU A 219 2.83 -7.97 22.94
CA GLU A 219 2.98 -9.20 23.72
C GLU A 219 2.10 -9.20 24.97
N ARG A 220 1.93 -8.05 25.64
CA ARG A 220 0.98 -7.92 26.76
C ARG A 220 -0.46 -8.20 26.30
N ALA A 221 -0.88 -7.67 25.15
CA ALA A 221 -2.21 -7.92 24.60
C ALA A 221 -2.44 -9.41 24.28
N LYS A 222 -1.42 -10.12 23.78
CA LYS A 222 -1.51 -11.56 23.47
C LYS A 222 -1.75 -12.44 24.70
N VAL A 223 -1.19 -12.08 25.85
CA VAL A 223 -1.30 -12.89 27.08
C VAL A 223 -2.41 -12.43 27.99
N ALA A 224 -3.06 -11.30 27.70
CA ALA A 224 -4.15 -10.78 28.49
C ALA A 224 -5.38 -11.71 28.41
N THR A 225 -5.92 -12.06 29.57
CA THR A 225 -7.07 -12.98 29.70
C THR A 225 -8.41 -12.34 29.32
N ARG A 226 -8.44 -11.02 29.21
CA ARG A 226 -9.61 -10.22 28.82
C ARG A 226 -9.20 -8.98 28.06
N PRO A 227 -10.09 -8.41 27.22
CA PRO A 227 -9.83 -7.17 26.51
C PRO A 227 -9.49 -6.02 27.47
N ASP A 228 -8.39 -5.33 27.21
CA ASP A 228 -8.01 -4.10 27.92
C ASP A 228 -7.78 -2.94 26.93
N PRO A 229 -8.79 -2.06 26.76
CA PRO A 229 -8.66 -0.91 25.86
C PRO A 229 -7.52 0.06 26.25
N ARG A 230 -7.08 0.06 27.51
CA ARG A 230 -5.97 0.92 27.97
C ARG A 230 -4.65 0.54 27.29
N LEU A 231 -4.41 -0.76 27.04
CA LEU A 231 -3.22 -1.21 26.31
C LEU A 231 -3.18 -0.65 24.89
N ILE A 232 -4.35 -0.52 24.23
CA ILE A 232 -4.45 0.07 22.89
C ILE A 232 -3.98 1.53 22.93
N MET A 233 -4.48 2.31 23.88
CA MET A 233 -4.16 3.73 24.03
C MET A 233 -2.72 3.96 24.47
N GLU A 234 -2.26 3.19 25.43
CA GLU A 234 -0.93 3.31 26.02
C GLU A 234 0.16 2.94 25.01
N TYR A 235 0.03 1.81 24.33
CA TYR A 235 1.08 1.28 23.43
C TYR A 235 0.86 1.63 21.96
N GLY A 236 -0.25 2.25 21.59
CA GLY A 236 -0.55 2.62 20.21
C GLY A 236 -0.85 1.42 19.30
N LEU A 237 -1.50 0.38 19.86
CA LEU A 237 -1.86 -0.81 19.08
C LEU A 237 -2.91 -0.49 18.03
N THR A 238 -2.79 -1.11 16.86
CA THR A 238 -3.81 -1.05 15.80
C THR A 238 -4.71 -2.28 15.83
N TRP A 239 -5.81 -2.25 15.12
CA TRP A 239 -6.78 -3.34 15.10
C TRP A 239 -6.19 -4.67 14.62
N GLU A 240 -5.15 -4.65 13.79
CA GLU A 240 -4.42 -5.84 13.34
C GLU A 240 -3.46 -6.43 14.40
N MET A 241 -3.19 -5.67 15.47
CA MET A 241 -2.22 -6.01 16.51
C MET A 241 -2.86 -6.56 17.78
N VAL A 242 -4.18 -6.48 17.90
CA VAL A 242 -4.92 -7.01 19.06
C VAL A 242 -5.45 -8.42 18.76
N PRO A 243 -5.69 -9.26 19.80
CA PRO A 243 -6.31 -10.56 19.63
C PRO A 243 -7.67 -10.42 18.90
N PRO A 244 -8.01 -11.32 17.96
CA PRO A 244 -9.25 -11.24 17.18
C PRO A 244 -10.51 -11.19 18.05
N ASP A 245 -10.52 -11.89 19.19
CA ASP A 245 -11.66 -11.93 20.09
C ASP A 245 -11.95 -10.56 20.74
N TRP A 246 -10.93 -9.72 20.93
CA TRP A 246 -11.10 -8.36 21.44
C TRP A 246 -11.94 -7.50 20.51
N LEU A 247 -11.88 -7.76 19.20
CA LEU A 247 -12.64 -7.02 18.18
C LEU A 247 -14.16 -7.28 18.24
N ASN A 248 -14.64 -8.07 19.18
CA ASN A 248 -16.07 -8.25 19.45
C ASN A 248 -16.62 -7.28 20.53
N PHE A 249 -15.77 -6.44 21.10
CA PHE A 249 -16.14 -5.53 22.19
C PHE A 249 -16.16 -4.07 21.73
N PRO A 250 -17.26 -3.31 21.94
CA PRO A 250 -17.35 -1.89 21.54
C PRO A 250 -16.24 -1.03 22.13
N ALA A 251 -15.90 -1.18 23.41
CA ALA A 251 -14.87 -0.41 24.09
C ALA A 251 -13.47 -0.55 23.47
N VAL A 252 -13.18 -1.70 22.85
CA VAL A 252 -11.93 -1.92 22.10
C VAL A 252 -11.91 -1.07 20.82
N TRP A 253 -13.03 -1.04 20.08
CA TRP A 253 -13.15 -0.22 18.88
C TRP A 253 -13.18 1.27 19.20
N GLU A 254 -13.73 1.68 20.32
CA GLU A 254 -13.68 3.06 20.80
C GLU A 254 -12.24 3.51 20.98
N ALA A 255 -11.42 2.72 21.71
CA ALA A 255 -9.99 2.99 21.87
C ALA A 255 -9.22 2.99 20.57
N LEU A 256 -9.52 2.04 19.66
CA LEU A 256 -8.90 1.99 18.33
C LEU A 256 -9.25 3.21 17.49
N LEU A 257 -10.50 3.68 17.54
CA LEU A 257 -11.01 4.79 16.75
C LEU A 257 -10.30 6.12 17.07
N GLU A 258 -9.74 6.26 18.28
CA GLU A 258 -9.00 7.46 18.70
C GLU A 258 -7.80 7.78 17.79
N ARG A 259 -7.13 6.75 17.25
CA ARG A 259 -5.91 6.89 16.43
C ARG A 259 -6.00 6.15 15.10
N MET A 260 -7.18 5.67 14.74
CA MET A 260 -7.37 4.89 13.52
C MET A 260 -7.16 5.77 12.27
N SER A 261 -6.36 5.26 11.32
CA SER A 261 -6.23 5.91 10.02
C SER A 261 -7.56 5.87 9.25
N LEU A 262 -7.81 6.88 8.42
CA LEU A 262 -9.05 6.98 7.64
C LEU A 262 -9.30 5.73 6.78
N THR A 263 -8.27 5.19 6.15
CA THR A 263 -8.39 3.95 5.36
C THR A 263 -8.79 2.74 6.21
N ALA A 264 -8.26 2.62 7.42
CA ALA A 264 -8.65 1.57 8.36
C ALA A 264 -10.09 1.78 8.85
N MET A 265 -10.48 3.04 9.13
CA MET A 265 -11.83 3.40 9.53
C MET A 265 -12.85 2.99 8.47
N LEU A 266 -12.65 3.37 7.21
CA LEU A 266 -13.53 2.99 6.10
C LEU A 266 -13.72 1.46 5.97
N ARG A 267 -12.65 0.68 6.18
CA ARG A 267 -12.70 -0.78 6.11
C ARG A 267 -13.44 -1.44 7.27
N ASN A 268 -13.50 -0.78 8.42
CA ASN A 268 -14.01 -1.36 9.66
C ASN A 268 -15.36 -0.76 10.09
N LEU A 269 -16.00 0.14 9.31
CA LEU A 269 -17.30 0.74 9.62
C LEU A 269 -18.36 -0.32 9.95
N GLY A 270 -18.47 -1.35 9.11
CA GLY A 270 -19.43 -2.42 9.31
C GLY A 270 -19.16 -3.22 10.60
N LYS A 271 -17.88 -3.48 10.94
CA LYS A 271 -17.56 -4.18 12.18
C LYS A 271 -17.85 -3.31 13.41
N MET A 272 -17.54 -2.02 13.36
CA MET A 272 -17.88 -1.07 14.43
C MET A 272 -19.40 -0.94 14.60
N GLY A 273 -20.19 -0.97 13.51
CA GLY A 273 -21.64 -1.03 13.57
C GLY A 273 -22.16 -2.32 14.18
N ALA A 274 -21.65 -3.47 13.73
CA ALA A 274 -22.08 -4.80 14.18
C ALA A 274 -21.82 -5.06 15.68
N VAL A 275 -20.77 -4.45 16.25
CA VAL A 275 -20.51 -4.54 17.71
C VAL A 275 -21.28 -3.49 18.52
N GLY A 276 -22.09 -2.63 17.87
CA GLY A 276 -22.92 -1.62 18.53
C GLY A 276 -22.19 -0.33 18.91
N LEU A 277 -20.94 -0.11 18.46
CA LEU A 277 -20.24 1.16 18.70
C LEU A 277 -20.86 2.31 17.91
N LEU A 278 -21.21 2.07 16.65
CA LEU A 278 -21.90 3.04 15.80
C LEU A 278 -23.40 2.88 15.99
N ALA A 279 -23.98 3.73 16.82
CA ALA A 279 -25.43 3.84 17.02
C ALA A 279 -25.89 5.27 16.70
N PRO A 280 -27.18 5.48 16.42
CA PRO A 280 -27.72 6.84 16.23
C PRO A 280 -27.36 7.74 17.42
N PHE A 281 -26.86 8.92 17.13
CA PHE A 281 -26.43 9.95 18.12
C PHE A 281 -25.25 9.53 19.03
N SER A 282 -24.57 8.41 18.78
CA SER A 282 -23.38 8.05 19.57
C SER A 282 -22.20 8.99 19.26
N ALA A 283 -21.34 9.22 20.27
CA ALA A 283 -20.12 10.02 20.10
C ALA A 283 -19.20 9.42 19.02
N ALA A 284 -19.14 8.10 18.92
CA ALA A 284 -18.36 7.40 17.90
C ALA A 284 -18.88 7.66 16.48
N ALA A 285 -20.20 7.62 16.27
CA ALA A 285 -20.81 7.96 14.98
C ALA A 285 -20.55 9.42 14.62
N GLY A 286 -20.63 10.34 15.58
CA GLY A 286 -20.28 11.75 15.41
C GLY A 286 -18.83 11.95 15.01
N LYS A 287 -17.89 11.26 15.67
CA LYS A 287 -16.46 11.31 15.35
C LYS A 287 -16.15 10.77 13.96
N VAL A 288 -16.74 9.62 13.59
CA VAL A 288 -16.62 9.04 12.25
C VAL A 288 -17.14 10.04 11.20
N ALA A 289 -18.33 10.60 11.39
CA ALA A 289 -18.91 11.56 10.46
C ALA A 289 -18.06 12.83 10.31
N ALA A 290 -17.54 13.38 11.41
CA ALA A 290 -16.65 14.54 11.37
C ALA A 290 -15.34 14.24 10.61
N THR A 291 -14.75 13.07 10.83
CA THR A 291 -13.52 12.65 10.12
C THR A 291 -13.76 12.49 8.62
N LEU A 292 -14.90 11.91 8.22
CA LEU A 292 -15.27 11.73 6.81
C LEU A 292 -15.54 13.05 6.09
N ARG A 293 -16.07 14.07 6.79
CA ARG A 293 -16.29 15.42 6.25
C ARG A 293 -15.04 16.26 6.18
N ASN A 294 -13.94 15.80 6.73
CA ASN A 294 -12.68 16.54 6.69
C ASN A 294 -11.95 16.28 5.34
N GLY A 295 -12.15 17.18 4.37
CA GLY A 295 -11.52 17.09 3.03
C GLY A 295 -9.98 17.10 3.08
N GLU A 296 -9.37 17.78 4.06
CA GLU A 296 -7.91 17.76 4.22
C GLU A 296 -7.42 16.39 4.69
N ALA A 297 -8.12 15.76 5.63
CA ALA A 297 -7.80 14.40 6.07
C ALA A 297 -7.94 13.38 4.92
N LEU A 298 -8.95 13.53 4.05
CA LEU A 298 -9.13 12.70 2.85
C LEU A 298 -7.95 12.86 1.88
N ARG A 299 -7.51 14.09 1.61
CA ARG A 299 -6.36 14.38 0.75
C ARG A 299 -5.06 13.80 1.32
N GLN A 300 -4.78 14.06 2.59
CA GLN A 300 -3.57 13.54 3.26
C GLN A 300 -3.54 12.01 3.30
N ALA A 301 -4.68 11.37 3.52
CA ALA A 301 -4.83 9.91 3.50
C ALA A 301 -4.82 9.33 2.08
N ARG A 302 -4.87 10.17 1.03
CA ARG A 302 -4.92 9.76 -0.39
C ARG A 302 -6.02 8.72 -0.65
N VAL A 303 -7.20 8.96 -0.09
CA VAL A 303 -8.32 8.03 -0.24
C VAL A 303 -8.95 8.20 -1.62
N HIS A 304 -8.89 7.13 -2.41
CA HIS A 304 -9.48 7.13 -3.74
C HIS A 304 -11.02 7.17 -3.67
N PRO A 305 -11.72 7.98 -4.52
CA PRO A 305 -13.18 8.07 -4.52
C PRO A 305 -13.89 6.72 -4.59
N LEU A 306 -13.39 5.77 -5.37
CA LEU A 306 -13.95 4.42 -5.45
C LEU A 306 -13.93 3.68 -4.10
N ALA A 307 -12.88 3.88 -3.27
CA ALA A 307 -12.81 3.26 -1.96
C ALA A 307 -13.90 3.82 -1.02
N VAL A 308 -14.18 5.11 -1.10
CA VAL A 308 -15.28 5.75 -0.34
C VAL A 308 -16.63 5.26 -0.85
N LEU A 309 -16.83 5.19 -2.18
CA LEU A 309 -18.07 4.67 -2.78
C LEU A 309 -18.35 3.22 -2.37
N MET A 310 -17.33 2.37 -2.38
CA MET A 310 -17.46 0.98 -1.93
C MET A 310 -17.82 0.91 -0.45
N ALA A 311 -17.17 1.71 0.39
CA ALA A 311 -17.50 1.79 1.82
C ALA A 311 -18.95 2.26 2.03
N LEU A 312 -19.40 3.29 1.30
CA LEU A 312 -20.77 3.79 1.33
C LEU A 312 -21.78 2.69 0.96
N LYS A 313 -21.57 2.01 -0.18
CA LYS A 313 -22.50 0.96 -0.65
C LYS A 313 -22.57 -0.22 0.30
N VAL A 314 -21.42 -0.68 0.81
CA VAL A 314 -21.36 -1.79 1.78
C VAL A 314 -21.99 -1.36 3.11
N TYR A 315 -21.66 -0.18 3.63
CA TYR A 315 -22.20 0.28 4.91
C TYR A 315 -23.71 0.49 4.86
N ALA A 316 -24.23 1.13 3.81
CA ALA A 316 -25.66 1.37 3.61
C ALA A 316 -26.46 0.08 3.39
N ALA A 317 -25.83 -0.97 2.85
CA ALA A 317 -26.48 -2.27 2.70
C ALA A 317 -26.73 -3.00 4.04
N GLY A 318 -26.06 -2.61 5.13
CA GLY A 318 -26.20 -3.21 6.45
C GLY A 318 -25.63 -4.61 6.60
N HIS A 319 -24.87 -5.09 5.62
CA HIS A 319 -24.22 -6.40 5.69
C HIS A 319 -22.89 -6.42 4.92
N GLY A 320 -21.99 -7.34 5.30
CA GLY A 320 -20.73 -7.55 4.60
C GLY A 320 -20.92 -8.14 3.21
N MET A 321 -19.99 -7.85 2.29
CA MET A 321 -19.98 -8.47 0.96
C MET A 321 -19.80 -10.00 1.01
N ARG A 322 -19.20 -10.50 2.07
CA ARG A 322 -18.96 -11.93 2.33
C ARG A 322 -19.18 -12.20 3.82
N GLY A 323 -19.66 -13.40 4.14
CA GLY A 323 -19.90 -13.82 5.51
C GLY A 323 -21.25 -13.38 6.07
N LYS A 324 -21.40 -13.48 7.41
CA LYS A 324 -22.67 -13.25 8.12
C LYS A 324 -22.69 -11.94 8.93
N LEU A 325 -21.70 -11.07 8.73
CA LEU A 325 -21.64 -9.81 9.47
C LEU A 325 -22.75 -8.88 9.01
N ALA A 326 -23.60 -8.44 9.95
CA ALA A 326 -24.70 -7.52 9.70
C ALA A 326 -24.71 -6.40 10.76
N TRP A 327 -25.23 -5.24 10.40
CA TRP A 327 -25.38 -4.05 11.25
C TRP A 327 -26.55 -3.20 10.76
N GLU A 328 -27.02 -2.31 11.61
CA GLU A 328 -27.96 -1.28 11.23
C GLU A 328 -27.19 -0.02 10.76
N PRO A 329 -27.41 0.44 9.52
CA PRO A 329 -26.75 1.64 9.03
C PRO A 329 -27.19 2.90 9.78
N VAL A 330 -26.25 3.67 10.27
CA VAL A 330 -26.52 4.97 10.94
C VAL A 330 -26.60 6.06 9.89
N PRO A 331 -27.74 6.77 9.75
CA PRO A 331 -27.91 7.80 8.71
C PRO A 331 -26.79 8.84 8.69
N GLN A 332 -26.39 9.35 9.88
CA GLN A 332 -25.29 10.32 10.00
C GLN A 332 -23.98 9.85 9.37
N VAL A 333 -23.65 8.55 9.47
CA VAL A 333 -22.43 7.96 8.87
C VAL A 333 -22.61 7.78 7.37
N THR A 334 -23.80 7.36 6.92
CA THR A 334 -24.13 7.20 5.51
C THR A 334 -24.07 8.54 4.77
N ASP A 335 -24.64 9.60 5.35
CA ASP A 335 -24.60 10.96 4.78
C ASP A 335 -23.16 11.47 4.71
N ALA A 336 -22.37 11.27 5.77
CA ALA A 336 -20.96 11.67 5.79
C ALA A 336 -20.11 10.90 4.76
N LEU A 337 -20.39 9.62 4.51
CA LEU A 337 -19.75 8.86 3.43
C LEU A 337 -20.10 9.38 2.05
N ASN A 338 -21.37 9.78 1.84
CA ASN A 338 -21.80 10.40 0.59
C ASN A 338 -21.08 11.74 0.35
N GLU A 339 -20.99 12.59 1.37
CA GLU A 339 -20.22 13.84 1.29
C GLU A 339 -18.72 13.58 1.03
N ALA A 340 -18.12 12.63 1.75
CA ALA A 340 -16.73 12.22 1.59
C ALA A 340 -16.41 11.73 0.16
N PHE A 341 -17.37 11.07 -0.50
CA PHE A 341 -17.21 10.66 -1.89
C PHE A 341 -16.92 11.85 -2.80
N TYR A 342 -17.72 12.92 -2.71
CA TYR A 342 -17.50 14.12 -3.51
C TYR A 342 -16.22 14.87 -3.11
N LEU A 343 -15.91 14.95 -1.81
CA LEU A 343 -14.69 15.59 -1.31
C LEU A 343 -13.41 14.87 -1.76
N SER A 344 -13.49 13.57 -2.03
CA SER A 344 -12.32 12.75 -2.42
C SER A 344 -11.87 12.93 -3.89
N PHE A 345 -12.67 13.60 -4.75
CA PHE A 345 -12.26 13.92 -6.13
C PHE A 345 -11.19 15.02 -6.22
N GLY A 346 -11.00 15.81 -5.18
CA GLY A 346 -9.95 16.81 -5.08
C GLY A 346 -8.70 16.35 -4.31
N ALA A 347 -8.62 15.05 -4.03
CA ALA A 347 -7.56 14.46 -3.22
C ALA A 347 -6.40 13.92 -4.05
#